data_01c9e83b473a560eeecb81a33c0af14e
#
_entry.id   01c9e83b473a560eeecb81a33c0af14e
#
_cell.length_a   1.000
_cell.length_b   1.000
_cell.length_c   1.000
_cell.angle_alpha   90.00
_cell.angle_beta   90.00
_cell.angle_gamma   90.00
#
_symmetry.space_group_name_H-M   'P 1'
#
loop_
_entity.id
_entity.type
_entity.pdbx_description
1 polymer ?
#
loop_
_entity_poly.entity_id
_entity_poly.type
_entity_poly.pdbx_seq_one_letter_code
_entity_poly.pdbx_strand_id
1 'polypeptide(L)'
;MKISKLQKKMGQFTLQIEELYLESGKVHGLIGTNGCGKTTLSKLIQGILVPDGGRIDYEGLTPRDITMTTQRPYLLHDTVYQNLIYPLKIRGIRPDEAKMDAWLERCGLLQKKNQYARSLSSKIGKGKKEYHI
;
A
#
# COMPACT_ATOMS: atom_id res chain seq x y z
N MET A 1 -11.09 11.80 -6.04
CA MET A 1 -11.66 11.20 -4.81
C MET A 1 -12.07 12.31 -3.87
N LYS A 2 -13.30 12.26 -3.38
CA LYS A 2 -13.85 13.27 -2.45
C LYS A 2 -14.25 12.63 -1.12
N ILE A 3 -13.80 13.22 -0.03
CA ILE A 3 -14.14 12.81 1.34
C ILE A 3 -14.99 13.91 1.96
N SER A 4 -16.13 13.54 2.55
CA SER A 4 -17.07 14.53 3.14
C SER A 4 -17.58 14.05 4.48
N LYS A 5 -17.47 14.93 5.49
CA LYS A 5 -17.94 14.73 6.88
C LYS A 5 -17.46 13.40 7.48
N LEU A 6 -16.26 12.96 7.11
CA LEU A 6 -15.71 11.67 7.53
C LEU A 6 -15.43 11.69 9.03
N GLN A 7 -15.89 10.67 9.73
CA GLN A 7 -15.66 10.50 11.17
C GLN A 7 -15.22 9.07 11.46
N LYS A 8 -14.22 8.92 12.35
CA LYS A 8 -13.79 7.64 12.88
C LYS A 8 -13.28 7.75 14.29
N LYS A 9 -13.94 7.05 15.22
CA LYS A 9 -13.51 6.95 16.61
C LYS A 9 -12.59 5.74 16.80
N MET A 10 -11.46 5.97 17.46
CA MET A 10 -10.44 4.96 17.75
C MET A 10 -10.01 5.11 19.22
N GLY A 11 -10.72 4.45 20.13
CA GLY A 11 -10.52 4.64 21.56
C GLY A 11 -10.85 6.08 22.00
N GLN A 12 -9.85 6.78 22.52
CA GLN A 12 -9.98 8.20 22.92
C GLN A 12 -9.75 9.19 21.77
N PHE A 13 -9.24 8.71 20.62
CA PHE A 13 -8.97 9.55 19.46
C PHE A 13 -10.16 9.53 18.51
N THR A 14 -10.52 10.69 17.96
CA THR A 14 -11.53 10.81 16.91
C THR A 14 -10.94 11.56 15.73
N LEU A 15 -10.91 10.92 14.57
CA LEU A 15 -10.59 11.57 13.30
C LEU A 15 -11.86 12.21 12.77
N GLN A 16 -11.77 13.50 12.43
CA GLN A 16 -12.85 14.25 11.77
C GLN A 16 -12.28 15.00 10.58
N ILE A 17 -12.92 14.87 9.43
CA ILE A 17 -12.56 15.58 8.19
C ILE A 17 -13.85 16.09 7.56
N GLU A 18 -14.02 17.41 7.56
CA GLU A 18 -15.22 18.04 6.99
C GLU A 18 -15.26 17.86 5.47
N GLU A 19 -14.17 18.21 4.80
CA GLU A 19 -14.02 18.04 3.36
C GLU A 19 -12.55 17.86 2.98
N LEU A 20 -12.28 16.90 2.11
CA LEU A 20 -10.96 16.69 1.52
C LEU A 20 -11.12 16.20 0.08
N TYR A 21 -10.45 16.87 -0.85
CA TYR A 21 -10.40 16.46 -2.24
C TYR A 21 -8.99 16.02 -2.63
N LEU A 22 -8.89 14.81 -3.17
CA LEU A 22 -7.66 14.25 -3.71
C LEU A 22 -7.81 14.13 -5.22
N GLU A 23 -7.18 15.06 -5.94
CA GLU A 23 -7.22 15.13 -7.39
C GLU A 23 -6.55 13.93 -8.03
N SER A 24 -7.19 13.37 -9.07
CA SER A 24 -6.62 12.25 -9.82
C SER A 24 -5.35 12.65 -10.58
N GLY A 25 -4.39 11.73 -10.68
CA GLY A 25 -3.12 11.96 -11.38
C GLY A 25 -2.13 12.88 -10.65
N LYS A 26 -2.42 13.27 -9.42
CA LYS A 26 -1.53 14.10 -8.60
C LYS A 26 -0.91 13.29 -7.46
N VAL A 27 0.21 13.79 -6.95
CA VAL A 27 0.82 13.31 -5.70
C VAL A 27 0.39 14.23 -4.57
N HIS A 28 -0.22 13.66 -3.53
CA HIS A 28 -0.70 14.37 -2.36
C HIS A 28 0.15 14.02 -1.14
N GLY A 29 0.67 15.04 -0.45
CA GLY A 29 1.41 14.88 0.81
C GLY A 29 0.50 15.04 2.02
N LEU A 30 0.51 14.04 2.93
CA LEU A 30 -0.20 14.12 4.20
C LEU A 30 0.80 14.36 5.34
N ILE A 31 0.82 15.58 5.85
CA ILE A 31 1.75 16.03 6.89
C ILE A 31 1.00 16.20 8.22
N GLY A 32 1.67 15.88 9.31
CA GLY A 32 1.14 16.04 10.66
C GLY A 32 1.97 15.27 11.68
N THR A 33 1.75 15.57 12.96
CA THR A 33 2.43 14.93 14.09
C THR A 33 2.13 13.45 14.19
N ASN A 34 2.92 12.72 14.98
CA ASN A 34 2.62 11.32 15.26
C ASN A 34 1.30 11.21 16.04
N GLY A 35 0.46 10.26 15.67
CA GLY A 35 -0.85 10.07 16.30
C GLY A 35 -1.98 10.94 15.75
N CYS A 36 -1.74 11.90 14.85
CA CYS A 36 -2.80 12.78 14.32
C CYS A 36 -3.78 12.11 13.33
N GLY A 37 -3.66 10.80 13.09
CA GLY A 37 -4.63 10.04 12.29
C GLY A 37 -4.27 9.77 10.84
N LYS A 38 -3.05 10.08 10.37
CA LYS A 38 -2.62 9.82 8.99
C LYS A 38 -2.83 8.37 8.54
N THR A 39 -2.39 7.43 9.37
CA THR A 39 -2.57 5.99 9.10
C THR A 39 -4.04 5.57 9.17
N THR A 40 -4.82 6.18 10.05
CA THR A 40 -6.27 5.93 10.16
C THR A 40 -6.97 6.39 8.88
N LEU A 41 -6.66 7.59 8.38
CA LEU A 41 -7.20 8.08 7.12
C LEU A 41 -6.82 7.16 5.95
N SER A 42 -5.55 6.76 5.84
CA SER A 42 -5.11 5.85 4.78
C SER A 42 -5.85 4.51 4.81
N LYS A 43 -6.10 3.96 6.00
CA LYS A 43 -6.88 2.71 6.17
C LYS A 43 -8.36 2.88 5.83
N LEU A 44 -8.95 4.06 6.12
CA LEU A 44 -10.32 4.39 5.73
C LEU A 44 -10.44 4.51 4.21
N ILE A 45 -9.50 5.20 3.56
CA ILE A 45 -9.44 5.33 2.10
C ILE A 45 -9.32 3.96 1.44
N GLN A 46 -8.56 3.05 2.01
CA GLN A 46 -8.39 1.69 1.48
C GLN A 46 -9.56 0.75 1.82
N GLY A 47 -10.52 1.19 2.65
CA GLY A 47 -11.63 0.35 3.09
C GLY A 47 -11.26 -0.74 4.11
N ILE A 48 -10.06 -0.68 4.70
CA ILE A 48 -9.67 -1.56 5.83
C ILE A 48 -10.45 -1.18 7.08
N LEU A 49 -10.70 0.11 7.28
CA LEU A 49 -11.56 0.62 8.33
C LEU A 49 -12.84 1.16 7.71
N VAL A 50 -13.95 0.92 8.39
CA VAL A 50 -15.25 1.50 8.04
C VAL A 50 -15.41 2.81 8.83
N PRO A 51 -15.79 3.91 8.18
CA PRO A 51 -16.07 5.15 8.88
C PRO A 51 -17.31 5.02 9.79
N ASP A 52 -17.35 5.76 10.88
CA ASP A 52 -18.52 5.83 11.77
C ASP A 52 -19.53 6.86 11.26
N GLY A 53 -19.10 7.81 10.41
CA GLY A 53 -19.93 8.80 9.75
C GLY A 53 -19.25 9.40 8.53
N GLY A 54 -20.03 10.08 7.71
CA GLY A 54 -19.56 10.66 6.46
C GLY A 54 -19.41 9.65 5.33
N ARG A 55 -18.72 10.07 4.26
CA ARG A 55 -18.54 9.22 3.07
C ARG A 55 -17.24 9.51 2.34
N ILE A 56 -16.76 8.49 1.62
CA ILE A 56 -15.66 8.58 0.65
C ILE A 56 -16.26 8.28 -0.72
N ASP A 57 -16.22 9.25 -1.61
CA ASP A 57 -16.55 9.08 -3.02
C ASP A 57 -15.27 8.81 -3.80
N TYR A 58 -15.16 7.63 -4.34
CA TYR A 58 -13.98 7.17 -5.05
C TYR A 58 -13.94 7.59 -6.53
N GLU A 59 -15.00 8.27 -7.01
CA GLU A 59 -15.08 8.77 -8.40
C GLU A 59 -14.84 7.67 -9.45
N GLY A 60 -15.54 6.55 -9.30
CA GLY A 60 -15.46 5.41 -10.21
C GLY A 60 -14.44 4.33 -9.83
N LEU A 61 -13.57 4.58 -8.84
CA LEU A 61 -12.74 3.56 -8.24
C LEU A 61 -13.47 2.82 -7.13
N THR A 62 -12.91 1.70 -6.71
CA THR A 62 -13.33 0.96 -5.53
C THR A 62 -12.17 0.85 -4.53
N PRO A 63 -12.42 0.53 -3.26
CA PRO A 63 -11.34 0.25 -2.31
C PRO A 63 -10.36 -0.85 -2.77
N ARG A 64 -10.81 -1.77 -3.64
CA ARG A 64 -9.98 -2.83 -4.22
C ARG A 64 -8.95 -2.32 -5.23
N ASP A 65 -9.20 -1.15 -5.81
CA ASP A 65 -8.28 -0.51 -6.76
C ASP A 65 -7.18 0.28 -6.06
N ILE A 66 -7.30 0.46 -4.73
CA ILE A 66 -6.37 1.22 -3.93
C ILE A 66 -5.39 0.29 -3.23
N THR A 67 -4.10 0.58 -3.36
CA THR A 67 -3.03 -0.18 -2.71
C THR A 67 -2.32 0.70 -1.68
N MET A 68 -1.99 0.12 -0.53
CA MET A 68 -1.22 0.79 0.51
C MET A 68 0.08 0.04 0.79
N THR A 69 1.17 0.77 0.88
CA THR A 69 2.43 0.26 1.42
C THR A 69 2.58 0.67 2.87
N THR A 70 3.14 -0.20 3.69
CA THR A 70 3.42 0.06 5.11
C THR A 70 4.91 0.11 5.35
N GLN A 71 5.35 0.73 6.46
CA GLN A 71 6.76 0.78 6.85
C GLN A 71 7.38 -0.62 7.04
N ARG A 72 6.55 -1.59 7.40
CA ARG A 72 6.95 -3.01 7.51
C ARG A 72 6.05 -3.82 6.59
N PRO A 73 6.43 -3.97 5.31
CA PRO A 73 5.63 -4.74 4.38
C PRO A 73 5.58 -6.21 4.81
N TYR A 74 4.40 -6.79 4.68
CA TYR A 74 4.22 -8.21 4.92
C TYR A 74 4.68 -8.98 3.68
N LEU A 75 5.58 -9.94 3.88
CA LEU A 75 5.96 -10.89 2.84
C LEU A 75 5.27 -12.23 3.09
N LEU A 76 4.64 -12.76 2.07
CA LEU A 76 4.11 -14.11 2.09
C LEU A 76 5.27 -15.10 2.29
N HIS A 77 4.96 -16.24 2.91
CA HIS A 77 5.92 -17.35 3.04
C HIS A 77 6.02 -18.10 1.72
N ASP A 78 6.53 -17.41 0.70
CA ASP A 78 6.61 -17.88 -0.67
C ASP A 78 7.83 -17.25 -1.38
N THR A 79 8.05 -17.60 -2.65
CA THR A 79 9.14 -17.07 -3.46
C THR A 79 8.99 -15.57 -3.73
N VAL A 80 10.07 -14.96 -4.18
CA VAL A 80 10.06 -13.55 -4.65
C VAL A 80 9.02 -13.36 -5.75
N TYR A 81 8.97 -14.27 -6.70
CA TYR A 81 8.02 -14.22 -7.81
C TYR A 81 6.57 -14.33 -7.33
N GLN A 82 6.26 -15.28 -6.45
CA GLN A 82 4.90 -15.45 -5.93
C GLN A 82 4.45 -14.22 -5.13
N ASN A 83 5.34 -13.59 -4.36
CA ASN A 83 5.05 -12.33 -3.70
C ASN A 83 4.75 -11.19 -4.69
N LEU A 84 5.51 -11.12 -5.80
CA LEU A 84 5.30 -10.12 -6.84
C LEU A 84 3.94 -10.26 -7.54
N ILE A 85 3.55 -11.48 -7.89
CA ILE A 85 2.30 -11.72 -8.63
C ILE A 85 1.06 -11.86 -7.75
N TYR A 86 1.22 -11.95 -6.43
CA TYR A 86 0.11 -12.14 -5.51
C TYR A 86 -1.01 -11.09 -5.67
N PRO A 87 -0.71 -9.77 -5.78
CA PRO A 87 -1.74 -8.75 -6.00
C PRO A 87 -2.55 -8.95 -7.29
N LEU A 88 -1.95 -9.52 -8.32
CA LEU A 88 -2.63 -9.84 -9.58
C LEU A 88 -3.52 -11.06 -9.38
N LYS A 89 -3.00 -12.12 -8.74
CA LYS A 89 -3.76 -13.35 -8.47
C LYS A 89 -5.06 -13.09 -7.69
N ILE A 90 -5.02 -12.30 -6.63
CA ILE A 90 -6.22 -11.99 -5.83
C ILE A 90 -7.25 -11.15 -6.59
N ARG A 91 -6.83 -10.49 -7.67
CA ARG A 91 -7.71 -9.73 -8.59
C ARG A 91 -8.16 -10.55 -9.80
N GLY A 92 -7.77 -11.83 -9.90
CA GLY A 92 -8.06 -12.67 -11.05
C GLY A 92 -7.32 -12.26 -12.34
N ILE A 93 -6.26 -11.46 -12.22
CA ILE A 93 -5.46 -10.97 -13.35
C ILE A 93 -4.34 -11.96 -13.63
N ARG A 94 -4.24 -12.45 -14.86
CA ARG A 94 -3.14 -13.32 -15.29
C ARG A 94 -1.84 -12.52 -15.39
N PRO A 95 -0.76 -12.93 -14.71
CA PRO A 95 0.53 -12.27 -14.83
C PRO A 95 1.10 -12.37 -16.26
N ASP A 96 1.68 -11.29 -16.73
CA ASP A 96 2.52 -11.28 -17.93
C ASP A 96 3.96 -11.58 -17.49
N GLU A 97 4.46 -12.76 -17.82
CA GLU A 97 5.79 -13.24 -17.38
C GLU A 97 6.90 -12.27 -17.78
N ALA A 98 6.88 -11.78 -19.02
CA ALA A 98 7.92 -10.89 -19.52
C ALA A 98 7.96 -9.56 -18.75
N LYS A 99 6.78 -9.01 -18.42
CA LYS A 99 6.69 -7.81 -17.58
C LYS A 99 7.16 -8.07 -16.16
N MET A 100 6.80 -9.21 -15.57
CA MET A 100 7.23 -9.56 -14.22
C MET A 100 8.76 -9.74 -14.15
N ASP A 101 9.35 -10.37 -15.13
CA ASP A 101 10.79 -10.55 -15.20
C ASP A 101 11.52 -9.21 -15.38
N ALA A 102 10.99 -8.31 -16.22
CA ALA A 102 11.53 -6.97 -16.38
C ALA A 102 11.47 -6.16 -15.06
N TRP A 103 10.38 -6.28 -14.28
CA TRP A 103 10.30 -5.67 -12.96
C TRP A 103 11.32 -6.24 -11.97
N LEU A 104 11.48 -7.56 -11.95
CA LEU A 104 12.47 -8.21 -11.10
C LEU A 104 13.91 -7.81 -11.48
N GLU A 105 14.19 -7.66 -12.76
CA GLU A 105 15.49 -7.19 -13.24
C GLU A 105 15.78 -5.76 -12.78
N ARG A 106 14.82 -4.84 -12.93
CA ARG A 106 14.94 -3.46 -12.45
C ARG A 106 15.20 -3.37 -10.93
N CYS A 107 14.67 -4.33 -10.17
CA CYS A 107 14.91 -4.42 -8.73
C CYS A 107 16.19 -5.22 -8.37
N GLY A 108 16.93 -5.74 -9.33
CA GLY A 108 18.09 -6.62 -9.10
C GLY A 108 17.72 -7.96 -8.46
N LEU A 109 16.49 -8.43 -8.66
CA LEU A 109 15.95 -9.64 -8.04
C LEU A 109 15.69 -10.78 -9.01
N LEU A 110 15.94 -10.61 -10.32
CA LEU A 110 15.63 -11.62 -11.33
C LEU A 110 16.31 -12.97 -11.03
N GLN A 111 17.58 -12.96 -10.67
CA GLN A 111 18.34 -14.16 -10.30
C GLN A 111 17.85 -14.82 -8.99
N LYS A 112 17.01 -14.12 -8.24
CA LYS A 112 16.42 -14.57 -6.98
C LYS A 112 14.93 -14.88 -7.10
N LYS A 113 14.40 -14.88 -8.32
CA LYS A 113 12.99 -15.09 -8.65
C LYS A 113 12.36 -16.25 -7.87
N ASN A 114 13.07 -17.37 -7.80
CA ASN A 114 12.59 -18.61 -7.19
C ASN A 114 13.03 -18.80 -5.72
N GLN A 115 13.75 -17.85 -5.14
CA GLN A 115 14.14 -17.92 -3.72
C GLN A 115 13.01 -17.46 -2.82
N TYR A 116 12.94 -17.99 -1.61
CA TYR A 116 11.97 -17.53 -0.60
C TYR A 116 12.26 -16.07 -0.22
N ALA A 117 11.23 -15.22 -0.36
CA ALA A 117 11.36 -13.78 -0.15
C ALA A 117 11.85 -13.43 1.26
N ARG A 118 11.39 -14.15 2.28
CA ARG A 118 11.82 -13.94 3.68
C ARG A 118 13.30 -14.23 3.91
N SER A 119 13.91 -15.12 3.14
CA SER A 119 15.34 -15.41 3.27
C SER A 119 16.24 -14.27 2.78
N LEU A 120 15.70 -13.39 1.93
CA LEU A 120 16.42 -12.23 1.42
C LEU A 120 16.43 -11.08 2.45
N SER A 121 15.35 -10.87 3.18
CA SER A 121 15.23 -9.78 4.17
C SER A 121 16.22 -9.94 5.32
N SER A 122 16.57 -11.17 5.71
CA SER A 122 17.55 -11.46 6.77
C SER A 122 19.00 -11.11 6.35
N LYS A 123 19.29 -11.05 5.05
CA LYS A 123 20.62 -10.68 4.51
C LYS A 123 20.77 -9.18 4.25
N ILE A 124 19.67 -8.47 3.99
CA ILE A 124 19.68 -7.02 3.74
C ILE A 124 19.95 -6.23 5.03
N GLY A 125 19.61 -6.77 6.20
CA GLY A 125 19.85 -6.12 7.49
C GLY A 125 21.30 -6.09 7.97
N LYS A 126 22.25 -6.73 7.29
CA LYS A 126 23.68 -6.77 7.65
C LYS A 126 24.61 -6.02 6.71
N GLY A 127 24.11 -5.42 5.64
CA GLY A 127 24.90 -4.57 4.72
C GLY A 127 24.21 -3.24 4.53
N LYS A 128 24.80 -2.17 5.08
CA LYS A 128 24.45 -0.80 4.70
C LYS A 128 24.66 -0.67 3.18
N LYS A 129 23.58 -0.73 2.41
CA LYS A 129 23.55 -0.18 1.06
C LYS A 129 22.62 1.02 1.08
N GLU A 130 23.22 2.19 1.03
CA GLU A 130 22.52 3.45 0.79
C GLU A 130 21.93 3.36 -0.62
N TYR A 131 20.61 3.43 -0.70
CA TYR A 131 19.93 3.64 -1.97
C TYR A 131 19.71 5.15 -2.11
N HIS A 132 20.47 5.78 -3.00
CA HIS A 132 20.12 7.10 -3.48
C HIS A 132 18.95 6.95 -4.47
N ILE A 133 17.84 7.61 -4.13
CA ILE A 133 16.68 7.80 -5.02
C ILE A 133 16.92 9.06 -5.82
#